data_c94f185c139085177b72c42723d7c9c3
#
_entry.id   c94f185c139085177b72c42723d7c9c3
#
_cell.length_a   1.000
_cell.length_b   1.000
_cell.length_c   1.000
_cell.angle_alpha   90.00
_cell.angle_beta   90.00
_cell.angle_gamma   90.00
#
_symmetry.space_group_name_H-M   'P 1'
#
loop_
_entity.id
_entity.type
_entity.pdbx_description
1 polymer ?
#
loop_
_entity_poly.entity_id
_entity_poly.type
_entity_poly.pdbx_seq_one_letter_code
_entity_poly.pdbx_strand_id
1 'polypeptide(L)'
;MTNKYIAIEGVIGVGKTTLARLLQPRYDASTLLEVVEDNPFLSKFYQDRERFAFQTQIFFLLSRYHQQYQAIPAALRRGNLVSDYTFAKDELFAWLNLKDDELAMYGRVHAALGEKIPRPDLIVYLRADHDVLMRRIALRDRPFERDMDPDYIREVAAAYDAWLSRLTDIPVLTVNTNDLDYLSRPADMERIIYLIAEALESAAPKPAGPADPQLQTLQQGRVAAFQQFHRELDAAKGFDGDLFFNYLFLVEEMGELATDLVKIWADSKRRLVNGRGPAESLEEAIAQNRPALRGELADLLAFILKLANYTGIDLEQAYVEKMRVNVGRTWPAERGVVEKAQADEG
;
A
#
# COMPACT_ATOMS: atom_id res chain seq x y z
N MET A 1 3.54 3.70 22.43
CA MET A 1 3.44 4.75 21.41
C MET A 1 3.29 4.05 20.07
N THR A 2 2.36 4.45 19.23
CA THR A 2 2.22 3.91 17.86
C THR A 2 3.35 4.48 16.98
N ASN A 3 3.98 3.62 16.19
CA ASN A 3 5.02 4.03 15.24
C ASN A 3 4.45 5.04 14.24
N LYS A 4 5.25 6.00 13.81
CA LYS A 4 4.86 7.11 12.95
C LYS A 4 5.32 6.90 11.53
N TYR A 5 4.45 7.23 10.57
CA TYR A 5 4.76 7.28 9.15
C TYR A 5 4.78 8.73 8.67
N ILE A 6 5.96 9.24 8.31
CA ILE A 6 6.18 10.59 7.77
C ILE A 6 6.50 10.43 6.28
N ALA A 7 5.70 11.06 5.42
CA ALA A 7 5.97 11.12 3.99
C ALA A 7 6.43 12.51 3.57
N ILE A 8 7.46 12.58 2.72
CA ILE A 8 7.98 13.84 2.20
C ILE A 8 7.53 13.97 0.76
N GLU A 9 6.84 15.07 0.46
CA GLU A 9 6.32 15.36 -0.87
C GLU A 9 6.84 16.69 -1.41
N GLY A 10 6.71 16.88 -2.70
CA GLY A 10 7.10 18.09 -3.41
C GLY A 10 7.65 17.84 -4.80
N VAL A 11 7.91 18.92 -5.50
CA VAL A 11 8.31 18.94 -6.91
C VAL A 11 9.65 18.23 -7.12
N ILE A 12 9.90 17.82 -8.35
CA ILE A 12 11.20 17.29 -8.80
C ILE A 12 12.30 18.33 -8.48
N GLY A 13 13.39 17.86 -7.89
CA GLY A 13 14.53 18.74 -7.52
C GLY A 13 14.41 19.43 -6.17
N VAL A 14 13.27 19.37 -5.45
CA VAL A 14 13.09 20.12 -4.19
C VAL A 14 13.91 19.58 -3.00
N GLY A 15 14.40 18.32 -3.05
CA GLY A 15 15.27 17.75 -2.02
C GLY A 15 14.64 16.67 -1.13
N LYS A 16 13.52 16.07 -1.54
CA LYS A 16 12.78 15.02 -0.80
C LYS A 16 13.67 13.90 -0.25
N THR A 17 14.38 13.22 -1.14
CA THR A 17 15.23 12.06 -0.80
C THR A 17 16.36 12.45 0.16
N THR A 18 16.90 13.64 0.00
CA THR A 18 17.93 14.17 0.90
C THR A 18 17.38 14.35 2.30
N LEU A 19 16.21 15.00 2.43
CA LEU A 19 15.58 15.20 3.72
C LEU A 19 15.19 13.86 4.35
N ALA A 20 14.63 12.92 3.58
CA ALA A 20 14.27 11.59 4.10
C ALA A 20 15.46 10.88 4.75
N ARG A 21 16.63 10.91 4.11
CA ARG A 21 17.86 10.32 4.65
C ARG A 21 18.36 11.02 5.90
N LEU A 22 18.22 12.34 5.97
CA LEU A 22 18.64 13.11 7.15
C LEU A 22 17.70 12.93 8.34
N LEU A 23 16.41 12.71 8.10
CA LEU A 23 15.41 12.44 9.14
C LEU A 23 15.52 11.01 9.69
N GLN A 24 16.02 10.06 8.91
CA GLN A 24 16.14 8.65 9.32
C GLN A 24 16.77 8.46 10.70
N PRO A 25 18.00 8.95 10.98
CA PRO A 25 18.64 8.77 12.28
C PRO A 25 17.98 9.59 13.39
N ARG A 26 17.28 10.67 13.05
CA ARG A 26 16.63 11.57 14.03
C ARG A 26 15.33 10.98 14.59
N TYR A 27 14.64 10.18 13.80
CA TYR A 27 13.38 9.54 14.18
C TYR A 27 13.54 8.03 14.45
N ASP A 28 14.77 7.50 14.45
CA ASP A 28 15.03 6.04 14.50
C ASP A 28 14.10 5.29 13.54
N ALA A 29 14.08 5.78 12.29
CA ALA A 29 13.10 5.34 11.29
C ALA A 29 13.72 4.43 10.22
N SER A 30 12.92 3.54 9.65
CA SER A 30 13.21 2.96 8.35
C SER A 30 12.98 4.00 7.25
N THR A 31 13.68 3.87 6.12
CA THR A 31 13.42 4.72 4.94
C THR A 31 12.82 3.92 3.80
N LEU A 32 11.85 4.52 3.12
CA LEU A 32 11.30 4.02 1.86
C LEU A 32 11.53 5.10 0.79
N LEU A 33 12.46 4.83 -0.13
CA LEU A 33 12.86 5.77 -1.17
C LEU A 33 12.35 5.32 -2.54
N GLU A 34 11.88 6.28 -3.32
CA GLU A 34 11.38 6.04 -4.66
C GLU A 34 12.49 5.59 -5.61
N VAL A 35 12.25 4.50 -6.33
CA VAL A 35 13.14 3.99 -7.38
C VAL A 35 12.63 4.51 -8.73
N VAL A 36 13.12 5.67 -9.15
CA VAL A 36 12.68 6.35 -10.37
C VAL A 36 13.38 5.79 -11.61
N GLU A 37 14.63 5.39 -11.47
CA GLU A 37 15.52 4.95 -12.54
C GLU A 37 15.08 3.66 -13.23
N ASP A 38 14.28 2.84 -12.57
CA ASP A 38 13.79 1.55 -13.10
C ASP A 38 12.71 1.71 -14.17
N ASN A 39 12.15 2.92 -14.34
CA ASN A 39 11.10 3.15 -15.34
C ASN A 39 11.70 3.25 -16.76
N PRO A 40 11.51 2.25 -17.64
CA PRO A 40 12.11 2.21 -18.97
C PRO A 40 11.50 3.24 -19.93
N PHE A 41 10.38 3.85 -19.58
CA PHE A 41 9.67 4.85 -20.40
C PHE A 41 10.04 6.28 -20.02
N LEU A 42 10.66 6.52 -18.87
CA LEU A 42 10.84 7.86 -18.30
C LEU A 42 11.63 8.80 -19.23
N SER A 43 12.74 8.33 -19.80
CA SER A 43 13.52 9.14 -20.75
C SER A 43 12.73 9.51 -22.00
N LYS A 44 11.94 8.57 -22.53
CA LYS A 44 11.06 8.80 -23.69
C LYS A 44 9.90 9.73 -23.35
N PHE A 45 9.37 9.64 -22.13
CA PHE A 45 8.32 10.51 -21.64
C PHE A 45 8.74 12.00 -21.65
N TYR A 46 9.95 12.32 -21.19
CA TYR A 46 10.42 13.71 -21.22
C TYR A 46 10.68 14.24 -22.63
N GLN A 47 10.91 13.36 -23.62
CA GLN A 47 11.06 13.72 -25.02
C GLN A 47 9.72 13.87 -25.76
N ASP A 48 8.75 13.02 -25.43
CA ASP A 48 7.41 12.97 -26.03
C ASP A 48 6.37 12.53 -24.99
N ARG A 49 5.90 13.52 -24.20
CA ARG A 49 4.96 13.30 -23.09
C ARG A 49 3.66 12.64 -23.55
N GLU A 50 3.07 13.15 -24.61
CA GLU A 50 1.76 12.69 -25.09
C GLU A 50 1.78 11.20 -25.46
N ARG A 51 2.82 10.77 -26.13
CA ARG A 51 2.96 9.38 -26.59
C ARG A 51 3.28 8.39 -25.49
N PHE A 52 4.06 8.80 -24.48
CA PHE A 52 4.58 7.88 -23.45
C PHE A 52 3.98 8.08 -22.06
N ALA A 53 2.99 8.98 -21.91
CA ALA A 53 2.38 9.28 -20.63
C ALA A 53 1.75 8.04 -19.99
N PHE A 54 0.86 7.34 -20.68
CA PHE A 54 0.12 6.21 -20.11
C PHE A 54 1.05 5.10 -19.63
N GLN A 55 2.00 4.65 -20.48
CA GLN A 55 2.95 3.60 -20.12
C GLN A 55 3.82 3.99 -18.93
N THR A 56 4.23 5.26 -18.88
CA THR A 56 5.05 5.79 -17.79
C THR A 56 4.27 5.83 -16.48
N GLN A 57 3.02 6.29 -16.50
CA GLN A 57 2.19 6.39 -15.31
C GLN A 57 1.78 5.01 -14.78
N ILE A 58 1.37 4.08 -15.65
CA ILE A 58 1.04 2.70 -15.24
C ILE A 58 2.25 1.99 -14.64
N PHE A 59 3.45 2.15 -15.24
CA PHE A 59 4.65 1.55 -14.68
C PHE A 59 4.94 2.08 -13.26
N PHE A 60 4.85 3.41 -13.07
CA PHE A 60 5.04 4.00 -11.74
C PHE A 60 4.00 3.52 -10.74
N LEU A 61 2.73 3.47 -11.12
CA LEU A 61 1.65 3.00 -10.27
C LEU A 61 1.92 1.58 -9.75
N LEU A 62 2.20 0.64 -10.66
CA LEU A 62 2.43 -0.75 -10.29
C LEU A 62 3.72 -0.94 -9.49
N SER A 63 4.81 -0.25 -9.87
CA SER A 63 6.08 -0.32 -9.16
C SER A 63 5.96 0.24 -7.73
N ARG A 64 5.30 1.39 -7.56
CA ARG A 64 5.07 2.00 -6.24
C ARG A 64 4.13 1.18 -5.38
N TYR A 65 3.06 0.64 -5.98
CA TYR A 65 2.17 -0.28 -5.28
C TYR A 65 2.94 -1.48 -4.74
N HIS A 66 3.66 -2.19 -5.60
CA HIS A 66 4.46 -3.35 -5.20
C HIS A 66 5.46 -3.02 -4.08
N GLN A 67 6.14 -1.87 -4.19
CA GLN A 67 7.10 -1.44 -3.19
C GLN A 67 6.42 -1.07 -1.86
N GLN A 68 5.33 -0.29 -1.89
CA GLN A 68 4.70 0.24 -0.68
C GLN A 68 3.85 -0.79 0.05
N TYR A 69 3.14 -1.62 -0.67
CA TYR A 69 2.22 -2.61 -0.12
C TYR A 69 2.89 -3.53 0.92
N GLN A 70 4.08 -4.01 0.62
CA GLN A 70 4.85 -4.87 1.53
C GLN A 70 5.75 -4.08 2.50
N ALA A 71 6.41 -3.04 2.01
CA ALA A 71 7.45 -2.34 2.77
C ALA A 71 6.87 -1.48 3.90
N ILE A 72 5.76 -0.75 3.66
CA ILE A 72 5.19 0.14 4.68
C ILE A 72 4.71 -0.62 5.92
N PRO A 73 3.85 -1.66 5.81
CA PRO A 73 3.44 -2.42 6.99
C PRO A 73 4.60 -3.10 7.71
N ALA A 74 5.58 -3.62 6.96
CA ALA A 74 6.76 -4.26 7.54
C ALA A 74 7.64 -3.26 8.32
N ALA A 75 7.83 -2.05 7.80
CA ALA A 75 8.57 -0.99 8.47
C ALA A 75 7.85 -0.50 9.74
N LEU A 76 6.54 -0.25 9.65
CA LEU A 76 5.73 0.22 10.78
C LEU A 76 5.59 -0.82 11.92
N ARG A 77 5.76 -2.09 11.65
CA ARG A 77 5.87 -3.11 12.71
C ARG A 77 7.19 -3.02 13.48
N ARG A 78 8.25 -2.51 12.88
CA ARG A 78 9.59 -2.42 13.49
C ARG A 78 9.86 -1.10 14.18
N GLY A 79 9.31 0.02 13.67
CA GLY A 79 9.56 1.37 14.16
C GLY A 79 8.91 2.42 13.28
N ASN A 80 9.42 3.64 13.37
CA ASN A 80 8.96 4.74 12.52
C ASN A 80 9.37 4.54 11.06
N LEU A 81 8.65 5.20 10.15
CA LEU A 81 8.93 5.19 8.72
C LEU A 81 9.01 6.61 8.18
N VAL A 82 10.02 6.88 7.35
CA VAL A 82 10.13 8.09 6.52
C VAL A 82 10.18 7.67 5.06
N SER A 83 9.28 8.19 4.22
CA SER A 83 9.33 8.00 2.77
C SER A 83 9.55 9.32 2.03
N ASP A 84 10.11 9.27 0.82
CA ASP A 84 10.27 10.44 -0.05
C ASP A 84 9.18 10.53 -1.12
N TYR A 85 8.08 9.79 -0.92
CA TYR A 85 6.88 9.82 -1.75
C TYR A 85 5.70 9.15 -1.05
N THR A 86 4.47 9.49 -1.51
CA THR A 86 3.23 8.79 -1.15
C THR A 86 2.67 8.06 -2.36
N PHE A 87 1.81 7.06 -2.14
CA PHE A 87 1.05 6.43 -3.22
C PHE A 87 0.08 7.43 -3.88
N ALA A 88 -0.51 8.30 -3.08
CA ALA A 88 -1.51 9.26 -3.55
C ALA A 88 -0.97 10.28 -4.58
N LYS A 89 0.34 10.53 -4.63
CA LYS A 89 0.91 11.44 -5.64
C LYS A 89 0.73 10.92 -7.07
N ASP A 90 0.50 9.62 -7.26
CA ASP A 90 0.29 9.02 -8.57
C ASP A 90 -0.93 9.59 -9.28
N GLU A 91 -1.99 9.89 -8.53
CA GLU A 91 -3.20 10.52 -9.04
C GLU A 91 -2.90 11.93 -9.60
N LEU A 92 -2.05 12.71 -8.91
CA LEU A 92 -1.62 14.02 -9.37
C LEU A 92 -0.90 13.94 -10.73
N PHE A 93 0.05 13.02 -10.87
CA PHE A 93 0.80 12.86 -12.11
C PHE A 93 -0.07 12.28 -13.24
N ALA A 94 -1.00 11.39 -12.93
CA ALA A 94 -1.97 10.90 -13.91
C ALA A 94 -2.86 12.03 -14.42
N TRP A 95 -3.40 12.85 -13.52
CA TRP A 95 -4.21 14.01 -13.90
C TRP A 95 -3.48 15.02 -14.79
N LEU A 96 -2.18 15.23 -14.56
CA LEU A 96 -1.36 16.12 -15.39
C LEU A 96 -1.07 15.56 -16.78
N ASN A 97 -0.97 14.25 -16.94
CA ASN A 97 -0.38 13.64 -18.11
C ASN A 97 -1.35 12.77 -18.92
N LEU A 98 -2.46 12.32 -18.34
CA LEU A 98 -3.45 11.45 -19.01
C LEU A 98 -4.73 12.22 -19.29
N LYS A 99 -5.48 11.75 -20.28
CA LYS A 99 -6.75 12.36 -20.71
C LYS A 99 -7.81 11.27 -20.93
N ASP A 100 -9.05 11.70 -20.90
CA ASP A 100 -10.23 10.90 -21.29
C ASP A 100 -10.23 9.47 -20.70
N ASP A 101 -10.34 8.46 -21.56
CA ASP A 101 -10.44 7.06 -21.17
C ASP A 101 -9.19 6.54 -20.45
N GLU A 102 -8.00 7.03 -20.79
CA GLU A 102 -6.76 6.67 -20.12
C GLU A 102 -6.76 7.13 -18.66
N LEU A 103 -7.18 8.38 -18.42
CA LEU A 103 -7.28 8.92 -17.07
C LEU A 103 -8.36 8.21 -16.26
N ALA A 104 -9.52 7.94 -16.88
CA ALA A 104 -10.61 7.23 -16.23
C ALA A 104 -10.22 5.78 -15.84
N MET A 105 -9.54 5.07 -16.74
CA MET A 105 -9.03 3.73 -16.48
C MET A 105 -7.96 3.75 -15.38
N TYR A 106 -7.00 4.67 -15.48
CA TYR A 106 -5.95 4.82 -14.48
C TYR A 106 -6.53 5.08 -13.09
N GLY A 107 -7.50 6.00 -12.98
CA GLY A 107 -8.14 6.35 -11.70
C GLY A 107 -8.81 5.16 -11.02
N ARG A 108 -9.46 4.27 -11.79
CA ARG A 108 -10.05 3.04 -11.25
C ARG A 108 -8.99 2.09 -10.69
N VAL A 109 -7.92 1.87 -11.43
CA VAL A 109 -6.80 1.01 -10.97
C VAL A 109 -6.12 1.62 -9.74
N HIS A 110 -5.84 2.93 -9.76
CA HIS A 110 -5.23 3.64 -8.63
C HIS A 110 -6.09 3.55 -7.35
N ALA A 111 -7.40 3.79 -7.47
CA ALA A 111 -8.31 3.71 -6.33
C ALA A 111 -8.30 2.32 -5.69
N ALA A 112 -8.42 1.27 -6.50
CA ALA A 112 -8.43 -0.10 -6.05
C ALA A 112 -7.13 -0.53 -5.35
N LEU A 113 -5.97 -0.18 -5.92
CA LEU A 113 -4.67 -0.48 -5.32
C LEU A 113 -4.41 0.35 -4.05
N GLY A 114 -4.86 1.61 -4.04
CA GLY A 114 -4.64 2.56 -2.94
C GLY A 114 -5.32 2.19 -1.62
N GLU A 115 -6.38 1.39 -1.67
CA GLU A 115 -7.10 0.95 -0.47
C GLU A 115 -6.22 0.17 0.51
N LYS A 116 -5.25 -0.58 -0.01
CA LYS A 116 -4.36 -1.43 0.76
C LYS A 116 -3.10 -0.72 1.27
N ILE A 117 -2.84 0.50 0.81
CA ILE A 117 -1.62 1.24 1.17
C ILE A 117 -1.86 2.08 2.44
N PRO A 118 -1.09 1.86 3.52
CA PRO A 118 -1.21 2.67 4.72
C PRO A 118 -0.91 4.14 4.44
N ARG A 119 -1.76 5.01 4.97
CA ARG A 119 -1.61 6.46 4.83
C ARG A 119 -0.61 7.01 5.83
N PRO A 120 0.17 8.07 5.48
CA PRO A 120 1.07 8.71 6.41
C PRO A 120 0.33 9.41 7.56
N ASP A 121 1.00 9.53 8.71
CA ASP A 121 0.53 10.34 9.83
C ASP A 121 0.77 11.83 9.59
N LEU A 122 1.77 12.17 8.77
CA LEU A 122 2.12 13.53 8.37
C LEU A 122 2.71 13.53 6.96
N ILE A 123 2.28 14.49 6.14
CA ILE A 123 2.96 14.84 4.89
C ILE A 123 3.78 16.11 5.12
N VAL A 124 5.09 16.03 4.85
CA VAL A 124 5.99 17.18 4.83
C VAL A 124 6.13 17.64 3.38
N TYR A 125 5.42 18.69 3.02
CA TYR A 125 5.45 19.28 1.70
C TYR A 125 6.61 20.27 1.57
N LEU A 126 7.64 19.89 0.81
CA LEU A 126 8.75 20.79 0.48
C LEU A 126 8.38 21.65 -0.72
N ARG A 127 8.46 22.95 -0.54
CA ARG A 127 8.17 23.97 -1.55
C ARG A 127 9.40 24.78 -1.87
N ALA A 128 9.60 25.09 -3.14
CA ALA A 128 10.64 26.01 -3.58
C ALA A 128 10.18 26.76 -4.84
N ASP A 129 10.75 27.94 -5.06
CA ASP A 129 10.51 28.72 -6.26
C ASP A 129 11.07 28.03 -7.51
N HIS A 130 10.46 28.27 -8.65
CA HIS A 130 10.82 27.63 -9.90
C HIS A 130 12.30 27.70 -10.24
N ASP A 131 12.91 28.87 -10.09
CA ASP A 131 14.34 29.09 -10.41
C ASP A 131 15.25 28.29 -9.47
N VAL A 132 14.83 28.12 -8.20
CA VAL A 132 15.54 27.28 -7.24
C VAL A 132 15.46 25.81 -7.62
N LEU A 133 14.26 25.34 -8.06
CA LEU A 133 14.06 23.99 -8.54
C LEU A 133 14.92 23.68 -9.77
N MET A 134 14.87 24.55 -10.79
CA MET A 134 15.64 24.39 -12.02
C MET A 134 17.14 24.35 -11.77
N ARG A 135 17.65 25.22 -10.89
CA ARG A 135 19.06 25.21 -10.48
C ARG A 135 19.44 23.89 -9.78
N ARG A 136 18.57 23.37 -8.86
CA ARG A 136 18.82 22.11 -8.17
C ARG A 136 18.77 20.90 -9.09
N ILE A 137 17.84 20.88 -10.08
CA ILE A 137 17.76 19.86 -11.11
C ILE A 137 19.04 19.84 -11.95
N ALA A 138 19.51 21.03 -12.40
CA ALA A 138 20.73 21.14 -13.17
C ALA A 138 21.98 20.69 -12.38
N LEU A 139 22.07 21.03 -11.08
CA LEU A 139 23.17 20.59 -10.21
C LEU A 139 23.19 19.08 -9.96
N ARG A 140 22.01 18.44 -9.94
CA ARG A 140 21.89 16.99 -9.76
C ARG A 140 22.32 16.21 -11.00
N ASP A 141 22.18 16.81 -12.18
CA ASP A 141 22.60 16.32 -13.51
C ASP A 141 22.19 14.88 -13.85
N ARG A 142 20.97 14.52 -13.59
CA ARG A 142 20.45 13.21 -14.01
C ARG A 142 20.24 13.19 -15.53
N PRO A 143 20.74 12.16 -16.27
CA PRO A 143 20.68 12.15 -17.73
C PRO A 143 19.27 12.33 -18.31
N PHE A 144 18.26 11.71 -17.71
CA PHE A 144 16.86 11.80 -18.16
C PHE A 144 16.14 13.10 -17.77
N GLU A 145 16.77 13.97 -16.96
CA GLU A 145 16.23 15.27 -16.56
C GLU A 145 16.82 16.44 -17.34
N ARG A 146 17.86 16.21 -18.16
CA ARG A 146 18.56 17.29 -18.89
C ARG A 146 17.67 18.00 -19.90
N ASP A 147 16.76 17.26 -20.54
CA ASP A 147 15.83 17.78 -21.55
C ASP A 147 14.44 18.09 -20.97
N MET A 148 14.33 18.20 -19.63
CA MET A 148 13.05 18.45 -18.98
C MET A 148 12.57 19.87 -19.26
N ASP A 149 11.32 19.97 -19.73
CA ASP A 149 10.67 21.24 -20.00
C ASP A 149 10.48 22.04 -18.68
N PRO A 150 11.01 23.28 -18.58
CA PRO A 150 10.80 24.13 -17.42
C PRO A 150 9.32 24.43 -17.14
N ASP A 151 8.47 24.52 -18.17
CA ASP A 151 7.05 24.74 -17.98
C ASP A 151 6.36 23.56 -17.34
N TYR A 152 6.80 22.34 -17.63
CA TYR A 152 6.34 21.14 -16.92
C TYR A 152 6.59 21.20 -15.41
N ILE A 153 7.72 21.72 -15.00
CA ILE A 153 8.03 21.91 -13.55
C ILE A 153 7.07 22.91 -12.91
N ARG A 154 6.64 23.97 -13.63
CA ARG A 154 5.60 24.90 -13.15
C ARG A 154 4.24 24.22 -13.02
N GLU A 155 3.85 23.43 -14.03
CA GLU A 155 2.61 22.64 -14.00
C GLU A 155 2.58 21.69 -12.80
N VAL A 156 3.67 20.96 -12.57
CA VAL A 156 3.81 20.04 -11.43
C VAL A 156 3.71 20.79 -10.10
N ALA A 157 4.35 21.96 -9.98
CA ALA A 157 4.30 22.77 -8.76
C ALA A 157 2.86 23.24 -8.45
N ALA A 158 2.16 23.75 -9.48
CA ALA A 158 0.78 24.16 -9.34
C ALA A 158 -0.16 22.99 -8.96
N ALA A 159 0.09 21.81 -9.53
CA ALA A 159 -0.68 20.61 -9.22
C ALA A 159 -0.45 20.12 -7.79
N TYR A 160 0.79 20.16 -7.27
CA TYR A 160 1.08 19.87 -5.85
C TYR A 160 0.37 20.84 -4.91
N ASP A 161 0.43 22.14 -5.18
CA ASP A 161 -0.25 23.16 -4.37
C ASP A 161 -1.77 22.91 -4.37
N ALA A 162 -2.37 22.61 -5.51
CA ALA A 162 -3.80 22.33 -5.63
C ALA A 162 -4.21 21.02 -4.95
N TRP A 163 -3.41 19.97 -5.08
CA TRP A 163 -3.67 18.66 -4.47
C TRP A 163 -3.60 18.74 -2.94
N LEU A 164 -2.48 19.24 -2.40
CA LEU A 164 -2.25 19.26 -0.95
C LEU A 164 -3.16 20.24 -0.22
N SER A 165 -3.62 21.32 -0.88
CA SER A 165 -4.59 22.24 -0.28
C SER A 165 -5.99 21.63 -0.09
N ARG A 166 -6.30 20.53 -0.78
CA ARG A 166 -7.57 19.80 -0.68
C ARG A 166 -7.53 18.64 0.31
N LEU A 167 -6.32 18.24 0.74
CA LEU A 167 -6.17 17.17 1.72
C LEU A 167 -6.66 17.64 3.10
N THR A 168 -7.69 16.95 3.60
CA THR A 168 -8.30 17.26 4.91
C THR A 168 -8.14 16.12 5.92
N ASP A 169 -7.80 14.95 5.45
CA ASP A 169 -7.73 13.71 6.23
C ASP A 169 -6.30 13.32 6.67
N ILE A 170 -5.28 14.02 6.15
CA ILE A 170 -3.88 13.87 6.54
C ILE A 170 -3.31 15.26 6.83
N PRO A 171 -2.66 15.48 7.98
CA PRO A 171 -1.96 16.72 8.26
C PRO A 171 -0.87 17.00 7.23
N VAL A 172 -0.79 18.24 6.74
CA VAL A 172 0.25 18.69 5.80
C VAL A 172 1.06 19.82 6.42
N LEU A 173 2.36 19.58 6.60
CA LEU A 173 3.33 20.61 6.99
C LEU A 173 4.02 21.16 5.74
N THR A 174 3.75 22.40 5.36
CA THR A 174 4.44 23.05 4.25
C THR A 174 5.73 23.71 4.72
N VAL A 175 6.86 23.35 4.09
CA VAL A 175 8.19 23.89 4.37
C VAL A 175 8.74 24.59 3.13
N ASN A 176 8.88 25.92 3.17
CA ASN A 176 9.58 26.64 2.11
C ASN A 176 11.09 26.41 2.24
N THR A 177 11.71 25.92 1.16
CA THR A 177 13.13 25.53 1.13
C THR A 177 14.00 26.46 0.30
N ASN A 178 13.52 27.66 -0.08
CA ASN A 178 14.30 28.60 -0.89
C ASN A 178 15.63 28.96 -0.22
N ASP A 179 15.58 29.33 1.04
CA ASP A 179 16.71 29.80 1.82
C ASP A 179 17.24 28.76 2.82
N LEU A 180 16.68 27.55 2.82
CA LEU A 180 17.10 26.48 3.71
C LEU A 180 18.25 25.67 3.09
N ASP A 181 19.31 25.50 3.87
CA ASP A 181 20.44 24.62 3.59
C ASP A 181 20.62 23.62 4.73
N TYR A 182 19.72 22.64 4.79
CA TYR A 182 19.77 21.59 5.80
C TYR A 182 20.88 20.55 5.59
N LEU A 183 21.68 20.69 4.51
CA LEU A 183 22.91 19.91 4.30
C LEU A 183 24.10 20.52 5.02
N SER A 184 24.28 21.85 4.91
CA SER A 184 25.47 22.54 5.41
C SER A 184 25.21 23.31 6.68
N ARG A 185 23.95 23.66 6.97
CA ARG A 185 23.56 24.45 8.16
C ARG A 185 22.74 23.60 9.15
N PRO A 186 23.34 23.13 10.27
CA PRO A 186 22.61 22.31 11.24
C PRO A 186 21.38 23.02 11.83
N ALA A 187 21.38 24.32 11.96
CA ALA A 187 20.23 25.08 12.46
C ALA A 187 18.99 24.96 11.58
N ASP A 188 19.17 24.89 10.26
CA ASP A 188 18.05 24.69 9.34
C ASP A 188 17.44 23.29 9.49
N MET A 189 18.28 22.29 9.71
CA MET A 189 17.83 20.93 9.97
C MET A 189 17.08 20.82 11.29
N GLU A 190 17.60 21.38 12.38
CA GLU A 190 16.92 21.39 13.68
C GLU A 190 15.56 22.13 13.61
N ARG A 191 15.48 23.20 12.82
CA ARG A 191 14.22 23.90 12.57
C ARG A 191 13.19 23.02 11.89
N ILE A 192 13.58 22.23 10.87
CA ILE A 192 12.67 21.29 10.20
C ILE A 192 12.22 20.21 11.16
N ILE A 193 13.12 19.65 11.96
CA ILE A 193 12.81 18.62 12.97
C ILE A 193 11.80 19.16 13.98
N TYR A 194 12.00 20.38 14.47
CA TYR A 194 11.08 21.03 15.40
C TYR A 194 9.67 21.18 14.81
N LEU A 195 9.57 21.69 13.57
CA LEU A 195 8.28 21.85 12.87
C LEU A 195 7.56 20.52 12.65
N ILE A 196 8.30 19.45 12.31
CA ILE A 196 7.73 18.10 12.15
C ILE A 196 7.22 17.58 13.49
N ALA A 197 7.98 17.74 14.58
CA ALA A 197 7.56 17.31 15.91
C ALA A 197 6.28 18.05 16.35
N GLU A 198 6.22 19.37 16.20
CA GLU A 198 5.05 20.19 16.50
C GLU A 198 3.82 19.76 15.67
N ALA A 199 4.01 19.49 14.36
CA ALA A 199 2.94 19.03 13.49
C ALA A 199 2.42 17.64 13.86
N LEU A 200 3.29 16.72 14.29
CA LEU A 200 2.89 15.38 14.76
C LEU A 200 2.18 15.41 16.12
N GLU A 201 2.53 16.35 17.00
CA GLU A 201 1.86 16.53 18.30
C GLU A 201 0.49 17.20 18.14
N SER A 202 0.40 18.21 17.25
CA SER A 202 -0.87 18.91 16.97
C SER A 202 -1.81 18.11 16.06
N ALA A 203 -1.32 17.11 15.36
CA ALA A 203 -2.17 16.16 14.65
C ALA A 203 -3.01 15.43 15.71
N ALA A 204 -4.30 15.76 15.77
CA ALA A 204 -5.24 15.02 16.62
C ALA A 204 -5.00 13.51 16.42
N PRO A 205 -5.04 12.69 17.52
CA PRO A 205 -4.96 11.26 17.36
C PRO A 205 -5.94 10.88 16.26
N LYS A 206 -5.46 10.16 15.22
CA LYS A 206 -6.38 9.59 14.21
C LYS A 206 -7.59 9.13 14.99
N PRO A 207 -8.82 9.62 14.74
CA PRO A 207 -9.97 9.08 15.42
C PRO A 207 -9.85 7.57 15.17
N ALA A 208 -9.78 6.78 16.22
CA ALA A 208 -10.14 5.37 16.12
C ALA A 208 -11.44 5.43 15.33
N GLY A 209 -11.38 4.98 14.07
CA GLY A 209 -12.40 5.27 13.07
C GLY A 209 -13.75 5.16 13.77
N PRO A 210 -14.71 6.06 13.58
CA PRO A 210 -15.91 6.17 14.39
C PRO A 210 -16.32 4.73 14.68
N ALA A 211 -16.75 4.45 15.93
CA ALA A 211 -17.36 3.15 16.22
C ALA A 211 -18.53 3.06 15.24
N ASP A 212 -18.20 2.51 14.06
CA ASP A 212 -19.03 2.59 12.87
C ASP A 212 -20.30 1.86 13.21
N PRO A 213 -21.48 2.48 13.17
CA PRO A 213 -22.74 1.76 13.37
C PRO A 213 -22.81 0.51 12.49
N GLN A 214 -22.15 0.50 11.35
CA GLN A 214 -21.99 -0.63 10.45
C GLN A 214 -21.19 -1.79 11.08
N LEU A 215 -20.18 -1.50 11.91
CA LEU A 215 -19.44 -2.56 12.64
C LEU A 215 -20.31 -3.30 13.67
N GLN A 216 -21.37 -2.68 14.19
CA GLN A 216 -22.33 -3.35 15.07
C GLN A 216 -23.10 -4.47 14.35
N THR A 217 -23.33 -4.33 13.04
CA THR A 217 -23.95 -5.36 12.20
C THR A 217 -23.06 -6.61 12.12
N LEU A 218 -21.74 -6.45 12.08
CA LEU A 218 -20.80 -7.57 12.05
C LEU A 218 -20.78 -8.39 13.36
N GLN A 219 -21.14 -7.77 14.48
CA GLN A 219 -21.20 -8.47 15.77
C GLN A 219 -22.32 -9.51 15.87
N GLN A 220 -23.26 -9.50 14.92
CA GLN A 220 -24.32 -10.51 14.83
C GLN A 220 -23.82 -11.89 14.40
N GLY A 221 -22.60 -11.99 13.85
CA GLY A 221 -21.92 -13.26 13.53
C GLY A 221 -22.55 -14.08 12.41
N ARG A 222 -23.49 -13.52 11.62
CA ARG A 222 -24.18 -14.19 10.49
C ARG A 222 -23.57 -13.75 9.16
N VAL A 223 -23.49 -14.69 8.21
CA VAL A 223 -22.99 -14.39 6.87
C VAL A 223 -23.81 -13.30 6.17
N ALA A 224 -25.12 -13.33 6.36
CA ALA A 224 -26.02 -12.30 5.84
C ALA A 224 -25.67 -10.89 6.39
N ALA A 225 -25.25 -10.78 7.65
CA ALA A 225 -24.81 -9.52 8.24
C ALA A 225 -23.49 -9.03 7.60
N PHE A 226 -22.56 -9.93 7.32
CA PHE A 226 -21.32 -9.60 6.64
C PHE A 226 -21.58 -9.16 5.18
N GLN A 227 -22.50 -9.82 4.47
CA GLN A 227 -22.93 -9.38 3.14
C GLN A 227 -23.56 -7.99 3.19
N GLN A 228 -24.42 -7.72 4.18
CA GLN A 228 -25.02 -6.39 4.35
C GLN A 228 -23.97 -5.32 4.62
N PHE A 229 -23.02 -5.58 5.50
CA PHE A 229 -21.91 -4.66 5.78
C PHE A 229 -21.17 -4.28 4.49
N HIS A 230 -20.81 -5.28 3.65
CA HIS A 230 -20.10 -5.00 2.39
C HIS A 230 -20.96 -4.22 1.39
N ARG A 231 -22.27 -4.46 1.30
CA ARG A 231 -23.17 -3.63 0.46
C ARG A 231 -23.16 -2.17 0.89
N GLU A 232 -23.24 -1.91 2.19
CA GLU A 232 -23.21 -0.56 2.75
C GLU A 232 -21.85 0.12 2.59
N LEU A 233 -20.78 -0.62 2.81
CA LEU A 233 -19.41 -0.14 2.63
C LEU A 233 -19.14 0.21 1.17
N ASP A 234 -19.49 -0.68 0.23
CA ASP A 234 -19.27 -0.48 -1.20
C ASP A 234 -20.07 0.74 -1.70
N ALA A 235 -21.30 0.90 -1.25
CA ALA A 235 -22.11 2.08 -1.57
C ALA A 235 -21.52 3.37 -0.98
N ALA A 236 -21.05 3.34 0.28
CA ALA A 236 -20.48 4.50 0.96
C ALA A 236 -19.14 4.94 0.37
N LYS A 237 -18.35 3.98 -0.15
CA LYS A 237 -17.04 4.22 -0.74
C LYS A 237 -17.06 4.39 -2.25
N GLY A 238 -18.18 4.07 -2.91
CA GLY A 238 -18.31 4.10 -4.37
C GLY A 238 -17.45 3.03 -5.07
N PHE A 239 -17.29 1.85 -4.45
CA PHE A 239 -16.49 0.78 -5.03
C PHE A 239 -17.16 0.20 -6.27
N ASP A 240 -16.32 -0.18 -7.26
CA ASP A 240 -16.79 -0.74 -8.51
C ASP A 240 -17.31 -2.17 -8.32
N GLY A 241 -18.55 -2.42 -8.73
CA GLY A 241 -19.18 -3.74 -8.71
C GLY A 241 -18.82 -4.66 -9.89
N ASP A 242 -17.81 -4.32 -10.69
CA ASP A 242 -17.38 -5.16 -11.81
C ASP A 242 -16.91 -6.53 -11.31
N LEU A 243 -17.54 -7.59 -11.82
CA LEU A 243 -17.29 -8.95 -11.39
C LEU A 243 -15.89 -9.45 -11.71
N PHE A 244 -15.38 -9.11 -12.90
CA PHE A 244 -14.05 -9.56 -13.33
C PHE A 244 -12.96 -8.86 -12.53
N PHE A 245 -13.15 -7.60 -12.27
CA PHE A 245 -12.19 -6.82 -11.47
C PHE A 245 -12.12 -7.36 -10.04
N ASN A 246 -13.26 -7.57 -9.38
CA ASN A 246 -13.31 -8.15 -8.04
C ASN A 246 -12.83 -9.62 -8.01
N TYR A 247 -13.01 -10.38 -9.09
CA TYR A 247 -12.43 -11.71 -9.22
C TYR A 247 -10.90 -11.68 -9.31
N LEU A 248 -10.31 -10.70 -10.00
CA LEU A 248 -8.85 -10.54 -10.05
C LEU A 248 -8.26 -10.27 -8.67
N PHE A 249 -8.91 -9.44 -7.86
CA PHE A 249 -8.52 -9.23 -6.47
C PHE A 249 -8.65 -10.49 -5.63
N LEU A 250 -9.72 -11.27 -5.79
CA LEU A 250 -9.83 -12.56 -5.10
C LEU A 250 -8.65 -13.49 -5.46
N VAL A 251 -8.22 -13.51 -6.72
CA VAL A 251 -7.06 -14.31 -7.16
C VAL A 251 -5.76 -13.76 -6.55
N GLU A 252 -5.61 -12.45 -6.42
CA GLU A 252 -4.49 -11.82 -5.74
C GLU A 252 -4.41 -12.26 -4.28
N GLU A 253 -5.50 -12.16 -3.50
CA GLU A 253 -5.56 -12.61 -2.11
C GLU A 253 -5.26 -14.10 -1.94
N MET A 254 -5.72 -14.92 -2.90
CA MET A 254 -5.35 -16.35 -2.95
C MET A 254 -3.84 -16.54 -3.11
N GLY A 255 -3.18 -15.70 -3.91
CA GLY A 255 -1.73 -15.71 -4.08
C GLY A 255 -0.98 -15.30 -2.80
N GLU A 256 -1.49 -14.32 -2.07
CA GLU A 256 -0.94 -13.87 -0.80
C GLU A 256 -1.09 -14.94 0.29
N LEU A 257 -2.26 -15.53 0.41
CA LEU A 257 -2.50 -16.68 1.28
C LEU A 257 -1.55 -17.85 0.95
N ALA A 258 -1.38 -18.18 -0.34
CA ALA A 258 -0.46 -19.23 -0.77
C ALA A 258 0.98 -18.90 -0.36
N THR A 259 1.41 -17.66 -0.49
CA THR A 259 2.74 -17.19 -0.07
C THR A 259 2.94 -17.39 1.43
N ASP A 260 1.97 -17.06 2.26
CA ASP A 260 2.06 -17.23 3.70
C ASP A 260 2.04 -18.71 4.12
N LEU A 261 1.25 -19.54 3.44
CA LEU A 261 1.27 -20.99 3.66
C LEU A 261 2.63 -21.60 3.28
N VAL A 262 3.28 -21.13 2.21
CA VAL A 262 4.65 -21.56 1.84
C VAL A 262 5.66 -21.13 2.90
N LYS A 263 5.55 -19.92 3.48
CA LYS A 263 6.40 -19.48 4.60
C LYS A 263 6.24 -20.39 5.81
N ILE A 264 5.01 -20.72 6.19
CA ILE A 264 4.69 -21.64 7.29
C ILE A 264 5.31 -23.01 7.04
N TRP A 265 5.13 -23.54 5.84
CA TRP A 265 5.71 -24.82 5.45
C TRP A 265 7.25 -24.82 5.52
N ALA A 266 7.89 -23.78 4.96
CA ALA A 266 9.35 -23.66 4.97
C ALA A 266 9.91 -23.49 6.39
N ASP A 267 9.21 -22.73 7.25
CA ASP A 267 9.60 -22.56 8.65
C ASP A 267 9.45 -23.88 9.45
N SER A 268 8.34 -24.59 9.26
CA SER A 268 8.13 -25.91 9.85
C SER A 268 9.25 -26.89 9.45
N LYS A 269 9.65 -26.92 8.17
CA LYS A 269 10.75 -27.77 7.69
C LYS A 269 12.10 -27.41 8.34
N ARG A 270 12.42 -26.13 8.47
CA ARG A 270 13.65 -25.68 9.17
C ARG A 270 13.69 -26.11 10.62
N ARG A 271 12.56 -26.09 11.34
CA ARG A 271 12.46 -26.53 12.74
C ARG A 271 12.65 -28.03 12.88
N LEU A 272 12.12 -28.82 11.94
CA LEU A 272 12.36 -30.26 11.86
C LEU A 272 13.85 -30.61 11.77
N VAL A 273 14.59 -29.92 10.89
CA VAL A 273 16.04 -30.12 10.73
C VAL A 273 16.81 -29.81 12.02
N ASN A 274 16.28 -28.88 12.84
CA ASN A 274 16.85 -28.50 14.12
C ASN A 274 16.43 -29.43 15.28
N GLY A 275 15.84 -30.61 14.98
CA GLY A 275 15.58 -31.68 15.95
C GLY A 275 14.24 -31.57 16.71
N ARG A 276 13.31 -30.71 16.26
CA ARG A 276 11.94 -30.63 16.83
C ARG A 276 11.02 -31.68 16.23
N GLY A 277 9.99 -32.05 16.98
CA GLY A 277 8.94 -32.95 16.50
C GLY A 277 8.10 -32.37 15.35
N PRO A 278 7.53 -33.20 14.45
CA PRO A 278 6.77 -32.69 13.29
C PRO A 278 5.55 -31.84 13.66
N ALA A 279 4.76 -32.28 14.62
CA ALA A 279 3.56 -31.55 15.07
C ALA A 279 3.93 -30.22 15.74
N GLU A 280 4.89 -30.22 16.66
CA GLU A 280 5.41 -29.03 17.34
C GLU A 280 5.99 -28.01 16.35
N SER A 281 6.75 -28.48 15.36
CA SER A 281 7.35 -27.64 14.32
C SER A 281 6.28 -26.91 13.49
N LEU A 282 5.20 -27.58 13.12
CA LEU A 282 4.10 -26.98 12.37
C LEU A 282 3.30 -26.00 13.25
N GLU A 283 2.99 -26.37 14.49
CA GLU A 283 2.23 -25.54 15.42
C GLU A 283 2.94 -24.21 15.71
N GLU A 284 4.24 -24.25 15.99
CA GLU A 284 5.05 -23.06 16.21
C GLU A 284 5.15 -22.18 14.94
N ALA A 285 5.32 -22.80 13.76
CA ALA A 285 5.36 -22.08 12.49
C ALA A 285 4.02 -21.36 12.22
N ILE A 286 2.89 -22.02 12.48
CA ILE A 286 1.56 -21.40 12.39
C ILE A 286 1.43 -20.27 13.40
N ALA A 287 1.83 -20.46 14.65
CA ALA A 287 1.72 -19.46 15.70
C ALA A 287 2.48 -18.18 15.35
N GLN A 288 3.67 -18.33 14.79
CA GLN A 288 4.52 -17.20 14.36
C GLN A 288 3.92 -16.41 13.19
N ASN A 289 3.28 -17.08 12.23
CA ASN A 289 2.72 -16.49 11.03
C ASN A 289 1.21 -16.19 11.14
N ARG A 290 0.58 -16.54 12.28
CA ARG A 290 -0.87 -16.38 12.50
C ARG A 290 -1.42 -14.97 12.23
N PRO A 291 -0.73 -13.85 12.59
CA PRO A 291 -1.25 -12.52 12.32
C PRO A 291 -1.40 -12.22 10.82
N ALA A 292 -0.43 -12.63 9.98
CA ALA A 292 -0.50 -12.48 8.54
C ALA A 292 -1.59 -13.38 7.95
N LEU A 293 -1.55 -14.67 8.23
CA LEU A 293 -2.56 -15.64 7.79
C LEU A 293 -4.00 -15.22 8.13
N ARG A 294 -4.20 -14.58 9.28
CA ARG A 294 -5.51 -14.07 9.70
C ARG A 294 -5.99 -12.93 8.80
N GLY A 295 -5.08 -12.05 8.33
CA GLY A 295 -5.38 -10.99 7.39
C GLY A 295 -5.88 -11.56 6.06
N GLU A 296 -5.06 -12.40 5.44
CA GLU A 296 -5.35 -12.97 4.12
C GLU A 296 -6.67 -13.77 4.09
N LEU A 297 -6.97 -14.52 5.15
CA LEU A 297 -8.24 -15.24 5.26
C LEU A 297 -9.44 -14.30 5.40
N ALA A 298 -9.29 -13.14 6.05
CA ALA A 298 -10.36 -12.15 6.15
C ALA A 298 -10.58 -11.44 4.82
N ASP A 299 -9.52 -11.12 4.09
CA ASP A 299 -9.58 -10.45 2.77
C ASP A 299 -10.20 -11.38 1.73
N LEU A 300 -9.84 -12.65 1.70
CA LEU A 300 -10.51 -13.65 0.86
C LEU A 300 -12.02 -13.73 1.15
N LEU A 301 -12.41 -13.75 2.42
CA LEU A 301 -13.82 -13.78 2.79
C LEU A 301 -14.52 -12.50 2.33
N ALA A 302 -13.89 -11.33 2.46
CA ALA A 302 -14.46 -10.05 2.01
C ALA A 302 -14.77 -10.08 0.50
N PHE A 303 -13.84 -10.52 -0.34
CA PHE A 303 -14.08 -10.62 -1.79
C PHE A 303 -15.12 -11.69 -2.16
N ILE A 304 -15.18 -12.82 -1.45
CA ILE A 304 -16.25 -13.80 -1.63
C ILE A 304 -17.62 -13.18 -1.32
N LEU A 305 -17.76 -12.43 -0.23
CA LEU A 305 -18.98 -11.73 0.15
C LEU A 305 -19.38 -10.66 -0.88
N LYS A 306 -18.42 -9.89 -1.39
CA LYS A 306 -18.64 -8.90 -2.45
C LYS A 306 -19.14 -9.55 -3.74
N LEU A 307 -18.48 -10.60 -4.22
CA LEU A 307 -18.90 -11.33 -5.42
C LEU A 307 -20.31 -11.92 -5.26
N ALA A 308 -20.63 -12.46 -4.08
CA ALA A 308 -22.00 -12.93 -3.78
C ALA A 308 -23.01 -11.79 -3.83
N ASN A 309 -22.67 -10.60 -3.31
CA ASN A 309 -23.54 -9.42 -3.39
C ASN A 309 -23.78 -8.97 -4.83
N TYR A 310 -22.71 -8.87 -5.64
CA TYR A 310 -22.81 -8.41 -7.03
C TYR A 310 -23.54 -9.40 -7.95
N THR A 311 -23.57 -10.69 -7.57
CA THR A 311 -24.33 -11.74 -8.28
C THR A 311 -25.72 -11.97 -7.70
N GLY A 312 -26.11 -11.26 -6.65
CA GLY A 312 -27.41 -11.43 -5.99
C GLY A 312 -27.56 -12.75 -5.23
N ILE A 313 -26.46 -13.41 -4.88
CA ILE A 313 -26.47 -14.70 -4.17
C ILE A 313 -26.56 -14.46 -2.66
N ASP A 314 -27.55 -15.07 -2.00
CA ASP A 314 -27.56 -15.24 -0.54
C ASP A 314 -26.53 -16.33 -0.16
N LEU A 315 -25.36 -15.91 0.30
CA LEU A 315 -24.26 -16.81 0.57
C LEU A 315 -24.51 -17.65 1.83
N GLU A 316 -25.29 -17.16 2.81
CA GLU A 316 -25.67 -17.92 4.00
C GLU A 316 -26.55 -19.12 3.61
N GLN A 317 -27.58 -18.86 2.81
CA GLN A 317 -28.45 -19.91 2.29
C GLN A 317 -27.69 -20.89 1.40
N ALA A 318 -26.92 -20.39 0.45
CA ALA A 318 -26.12 -21.22 -0.48
C ALA A 318 -25.13 -22.13 0.28
N TYR A 319 -24.47 -21.60 1.33
CA TYR A 319 -23.57 -22.39 2.16
C TYR A 319 -24.30 -23.52 2.90
N VAL A 320 -25.44 -23.21 3.54
CA VAL A 320 -26.23 -24.21 4.28
C VAL A 320 -26.73 -25.31 3.34
N GLU A 321 -27.26 -24.96 2.16
CA GLU A 321 -27.70 -25.92 1.15
C GLU A 321 -26.55 -26.82 0.67
N LYS A 322 -25.38 -26.22 0.40
CA LYS A 322 -24.19 -26.96 -0.01
C LYS A 322 -23.70 -27.92 1.08
N MET A 323 -23.70 -27.46 2.34
CA MET A 323 -23.26 -28.30 3.47
C MET A 323 -24.22 -29.46 3.74
N ARG A 324 -25.52 -29.28 3.58
CA ARG A 324 -26.50 -30.41 3.67
C ARG A 324 -26.15 -31.51 2.67
N VAL A 325 -25.82 -31.14 1.43
CA VAL A 325 -25.39 -32.09 0.40
C VAL A 325 -24.06 -32.76 0.81
N ASN A 326 -23.10 -32.00 1.33
CA ASN A 326 -21.78 -32.52 1.67
C ASN A 326 -21.81 -33.48 2.87
N VAL A 327 -22.65 -33.24 3.87
CA VAL A 327 -22.84 -34.15 5.01
C VAL A 327 -23.38 -35.52 4.57
N GLY A 328 -24.21 -35.52 3.51
CA GLY A 328 -24.74 -36.77 2.93
C GLY A 328 -23.77 -37.50 2.01
N ARG A 329 -22.62 -36.93 1.67
CA ARG A 329 -21.63 -37.57 0.79
C ARG A 329 -20.73 -38.52 1.56
N THR A 330 -20.55 -39.72 0.98
CA THR A 330 -19.49 -40.62 1.42
C THR A 330 -18.18 -40.18 0.78
N TRP A 331 -17.25 -39.66 1.60
CA TRP A 331 -15.91 -39.33 1.13
C TRP A 331 -15.09 -40.61 1.08
N PRO A 332 -14.36 -40.89 -0.05
CA PRO A 332 -13.40 -41.99 -0.05
C PRO A 332 -12.42 -41.75 1.10
N ALA A 333 -12.25 -42.71 1.98
CA ALA A 333 -11.22 -42.64 2.99
C ALA A 333 -9.90 -42.29 2.27
N GLU A 334 -9.19 -41.25 2.72
CA GLU A 334 -7.86 -40.94 2.23
C GLU A 334 -7.01 -42.20 2.38
N ARG A 335 -6.73 -42.83 1.26
CA ARG A 335 -5.81 -43.98 1.25
C ARG A 335 -4.43 -43.44 1.62
N GLY A 336 -4.10 -43.59 2.88
CA GLY A 336 -2.81 -43.93 3.45
C GLY A 336 -1.60 -43.13 3.02
N VAL A 337 -1.13 -42.47 4.01
CA VAL A 337 0.30 -42.27 4.25
C VAL A 337 0.78 -43.22 5.38
N VAL A 338 -0.03 -44.16 5.82
CA VAL A 338 0.26 -45.03 6.99
C VAL A 338 0.73 -46.46 6.64
N GLU A 339 0.68 -46.90 5.38
CA GLU A 339 1.06 -48.28 5.00
C GLU A 339 2.50 -48.50 4.55
N LYS A 340 3.39 -47.51 4.65
CA LYS A 340 4.83 -47.70 4.34
C LYS A 340 5.76 -47.86 5.53
N ALA A 341 5.24 -47.82 6.76
CA ALA A 341 6.07 -48.00 7.96
C ALA A 341 6.03 -49.39 8.59
N GLN A 342 5.30 -50.35 8.00
CA GLN A 342 5.21 -51.73 8.54
C GLN A 342 5.69 -52.82 7.57
N ALA A 343 6.33 -52.46 6.44
CA ALA A 343 6.79 -53.46 5.45
C ALA A 343 8.32 -53.63 5.43
N ASP A 344 9.08 -52.99 6.31
CA ASP A 344 10.55 -53.12 6.36
C ASP A 344 11.06 -53.76 7.68
N GLU A 345 10.20 -54.43 8.45
CA GLU A 345 10.62 -55.31 9.54
C GLU A 345 10.00 -56.71 9.31
N GLY A 346 10.55 -57.44 8.35
CA GLY A 346 10.29 -58.84 8.13
C GLY A 346 11.41 -59.49 7.34
#